data_cfc3e4784fcc05e93720824946179612
#
_entry.id   cfc3e4784fcc05e93720824946179612
#
_cell.length_a   1.000
_cell.length_b   1.000
_cell.length_c   1.000
_cell.angle_alpha   90.00
_cell.angle_beta   90.00
_cell.angle_gamma   90.00
#
_symmetry.space_group_name_H-M   'P 1'
#
loop_
_entity.id
_entity.type
_entity.pdbx_description
1 polymer ?
#
loop_
_entity_poly.entity_id
_entity_poly.type
_entity_poly.pdbx_seq_one_letter_code
_entity_poly.pdbx_strand_id
1 'polypeptide(L)'
;LIIGGRLEATNISYTGRNVDYDNETVNVTDEVEDNYSNFLPAVLFKYNLSENSALRFSWTNTIARPNYYDLVPYQEYVEEDDELSLGNSLLDPMRALNLDLNFESYFSNIGLVSAGLFYKKLNDFIYNTEFEGTYTGYTGELTITQPQNGANASVFGFEVALQRQILKNLGLYLNYTYADTDTEGVLDRSDLDKIPLPGAAKNTFNASLDYETDKFNVRVSYNYTDGYIDEFGSKPTRDRYYDSQGFLDINASVSLSKNLILYAEAKNLTNQALRYYQGEEQYVMQEEFYGSRYTAGIKFDLFK
;
A
#
# COMPACT_ATOMS: atom_id res chain seq x y z
N LEU A 1 29.09 4.22 -8.46
CA LEU A 1 28.18 5.21 -9.03
C LEU A 1 27.54 4.63 -10.26
N ILE A 2 26.22 4.69 -10.34
CA ILE A 2 25.43 4.35 -11.52
C ILE A 2 24.59 5.59 -11.87
N ILE A 3 24.63 6.00 -13.13
CA ILE A 3 23.80 7.09 -13.65
C ILE A 3 23.04 6.52 -14.85
N GLY A 4 21.75 6.72 -14.87
CA GLY A 4 20.86 6.23 -15.93
C GLY A 4 19.74 7.21 -16.24
N GLY A 5 19.05 6.94 -17.32
CA GLY A 5 17.83 7.63 -17.71
C GLY A 5 16.99 6.73 -18.61
N ARG A 6 15.68 6.78 -18.41
CA ARG A 6 14.69 6.03 -19.17
C ARG A 6 13.69 7.00 -19.78
N LEU A 7 13.37 6.83 -21.04
CA LEU A 7 12.28 7.54 -21.71
C LEU A 7 11.11 6.58 -21.90
N GLU A 8 9.95 6.95 -21.41
CA GLU A 8 8.70 6.24 -21.63
C GLU A 8 7.73 7.10 -22.41
N ALA A 9 7.18 6.55 -23.49
CA ALA A 9 6.08 7.13 -24.24
C ALA A 9 4.86 6.23 -24.11
N THR A 10 3.71 6.81 -23.83
CA THR A 10 2.44 6.11 -23.65
C THR A 10 1.42 6.71 -24.61
N ASN A 11 0.74 5.85 -25.37
CA ASN A 11 -0.41 6.19 -26.19
C ASN A 11 -1.56 5.33 -25.71
N ILE A 12 -2.65 5.94 -25.31
CA ILE A 12 -3.85 5.28 -24.77
C ILE A 12 -5.05 5.73 -25.59
N SER A 13 -5.94 4.77 -25.87
CA SER A 13 -7.27 5.02 -26.41
C SER A 13 -8.28 4.17 -25.65
N TYR A 14 -9.39 4.74 -25.24
CA TYR A 14 -10.44 4.04 -24.49
C TYR A 14 -11.83 4.58 -24.81
N THR A 15 -12.81 3.67 -24.71
CA THR A 15 -14.24 3.97 -24.86
C THR A 15 -14.99 3.31 -23.69
N GLY A 16 -15.98 4.00 -23.14
CA GLY A 16 -16.91 3.45 -22.17
C GLY A 16 -18.17 2.88 -22.84
N ARG A 17 -18.88 2.05 -22.10
CA ARG A 17 -20.21 1.56 -22.50
C ARG A 17 -21.17 1.77 -21.34
N ASN A 18 -22.19 2.58 -21.56
CA ASN A 18 -23.28 2.77 -20.61
C ASN A 18 -24.43 1.85 -21.01
N VAL A 19 -24.89 1.03 -20.08
CA VAL A 19 -26.02 0.12 -20.30
C VAL A 19 -27.23 0.75 -19.65
N ASP A 20 -28.26 1.00 -20.49
CA ASP A 20 -29.57 1.41 -20.02
C ASP A 20 -30.42 0.13 -19.96
N TYR A 21 -30.67 -0.34 -18.74
CA TYR A 21 -31.41 -1.59 -18.50
C TYR A 21 -32.91 -1.44 -18.77
N ASP A 22 -33.47 -0.25 -18.62
CA ASP A 22 -34.90 -0.01 -18.83
C ASP A 22 -35.26 -0.05 -20.32
N ASN A 23 -34.37 0.47 -21.16
CA ASN A 23 -34.56 0.52 -22.61
C ASN A 23 -33.79 -0.58 -23.36
N GLU A 24 -33.09 -1.46 -22.66
CA GLU A 24 -32.24 -2.52 -23.22
C GLU A 24 -31.25 -1.99 -24.28
N THR A 25 -30.69 -0.79 -24.05
CA THR A 25 -29.77 -0.14 -24.98
C THR A 25 -28.38 -0.05 -24.41
N VAL A 26 -27.38 -0.14 -25.29
CA VAL A 26 -25.96 0.08 -24.95
C VAL A 26 -25.49 1.30 -25.71
N ASN A 27 -25.12 2.34 -24.98
CA ASN A 27 -24.53 3.54 -25.53
C ASN A 27 -23.00 3.46 -25.38
N VAL A 28 -22.28 3.64 -26.48
CA VAL A 28 -20.82 3.72 -26.47
C VAL A 28 -20.44 5.19 -26.35
N THR A 29 -19.54 5.51 -25.40
CA THR A 29 -19.03 6.87 -25.27
C THR A 29 -18.10 7.20 -26.45
N ASP A 30 -17.85 8.49 -26.66
CA ASP A 30 -16.80 8.92 -27.60
C ASP A 30 -15.46 8.31 -27.22
N GLU A 31 -14.63 8.02 -28.21
CA GLU A 31 -13.26 7.57 -27.99
C GLU A 31 -12.43 8.72 -27.42
N VAL A 32 -11.73 8.44 -26.31
CA VAL A 32 -10.78 9.36 -25.69
C VAL A 32 -9.38 8.86 -25.99
N GLU A 33 -8.54 9.72 -26.52
CA GLU A 33 -7.11 9.47 -26.76
C GLU A 33 -6.27 10.32 -25.83
N ASP A 34 -5.23 9.72 -25.22
CA ASP A 34 -4.23 10.43 -24.45
C ASP A 34 -2.82 9.96 -24.81
N ASN A 35 -1.89 10.93 -24.91
CA ASN A 35 -0.52 10.70 -25.34
C ASN A 35 0.44 11.51 -24.47
N TYR A 36 1.33 10.84 -23.76
CA TYR A 36 2.33 11.50 -22.94
C TYR A 36 3.69 10.81 -22.98
N SER A 37 4.74 11.55 -22.63
CA SER A 37 6.09 11.01 -22.52
C SER A 37 6.76 11.50 -21.24
N ASN A 38 7.54 10.63 -20.59
CA ASN A 38 8.26 10.92 -19.37
C ASN A 38 9.73 10.54 -19.47
N PHE A 39 10.61 11.44 -19.08
CA PHE A 39 12.01 11.15 -18.87
C PHE A 39 12.28 10.90 -17.40
N LEU A 40 12.85 9.74 -17.08
CA LEU A 40 13.03 9.22 -15.72
C LEU A 40 14.53 9.05 -15.44
N PRO A 41 15.23 10.11 -15.00
CA PRO A 41 16.63 10.01 -14.61
C PRO A 41 16.79 9.29 -13.27
N ALA A 42 17.96 8.63 -13.10
CA ALA A 42 18.33 7.97 -11.86
C ALA A 42 19.83 8.10 -11.58
N VAL A 43 20.17 8.33 -10.31
CA VAL A 43 21.55 8.30 -9.80
C VAL A 43 21.57 7.40 -8.57
N LEU A 44 22.43 6.38 -8.61
CA LEU A 44 22.64 5.45 -7.51
C LEU A 44 24.11 5.51 -7.10
N PHE A 45 24.37 5.81 -5.84
CA PHE A 45 25.70 5.88 -5.28
C PHE A 45 25.83 4.92 -4.12
N LYS A 46 26.91 4.12 -4.11
CA LYS A 46 27.29 3.25 -2.99
C LYS A 46 28.72 3.60 -2.55
N TYR A 47 28.88 3.78 -1.25
CA TYR A 47 30.16 3.95 -0.62
C TYR A 47 30.36 2.87 0.44
N ASN A 48 31.40 2.05 0.29
CA ASN A 48 31.75 1.04 1.29
C ASN A 48 32.55 1.71 2.40
N LEU A 49 31.98 1.80 3.59
CA LEU A 49 32.62 2.33 4.79
C LEU A 49 33.68 1.35 5.36
N SER A 50 33.37 0.06 5.20
CA SER A 50 34.24 -1.07 5.54
C SER A 50 33.92 -2.27 4.64
N GLU A 51 34.56 -3.41 4.88
CA GLU A 51 34.23 -4.67 4.20
C GLU A 51 32.77 -5.10 4.44
N ASN A 52 32.22 -4.73 5.61
CA ASN A 52 30.88 -5.18 6.06
C ASN A 52 29.88 -4.04 6.22
N SER A 53 30.22 -2.81 5.84
CA SER A 53 29.31 -1.68 6.00
C SER A 53 29.30 -0.79 4.76
N ALA A 54 28.12 -0.35 4.37
CA ALA A 54 27.94 0.51 3.20
C ALA A 54 26.92 1.61 3.47
N LEU A 55 27.16 2.76 2.85
CA LEU A 55 26.20 3.86 2.71
C LEU A 55 25.74 3.89 1.27
N ARG A 56 24.42 3.99 1.06
CA ARG A 56 23.79 4.10 -0.25
C ARG A 56 22.98 5.36 -0.32
N PHE A 57 23.10 6.05 -1.42
CA PHE A 57 22.24 7.17 -1.78
C PHE A 57 21.59 6.86 -3.12
N SER A 58 20.29 7.11 -3.22
CA SER A 58 19.58 7.05 -4.49
C SER A 58 18.76 8.33 -4.72
N TRP A 59 18.77 8.79 -5.96
CA TRP A 59 17.86 9.76 -6.51
C TRP A 59 17.24 9.14 -7.76
N THR A 60 15.92 8.96 -7.74
CA THR A 60 15.20 8.34 -8.85
C THR A 60 13.91 9.10 -9.15
N ASN A 61 13.53 9.08 -10.42
CA ASN A 61 12.22 9.55 -10.86
C ASN A 61 11.43 8.36 -11.39
N THR A 62 10.18 8.26 -10.99
CA THR A 62 9.28 7.18 -11.37
C THR A 62 7.92 7.72 -11.80
N ILE A 63 7.15 6.89 -12.48
CA ILE A 63 5.79 7.19 -12.92
C ILE A 63 4.87 6.04 -12.51
N ALA A 64 3.65 6.38 -12.08
CA ALA A 64 2.56 5.44 -11.92
C ALA A 64 1.38 5.91 -12.77
N ARG A 65 0.89 5.02 -13.63
CA ARG A 65 -0.26 5.31 -14.49
C ARG A 65 -1.54 5.12 -13.72
N PRO A 66 -2.62 5.86 -14.08
CA PRO A 66 -3.95 5.59 -13.57
C PRO A 66 -4.35 4.14 -13.84
N ASN A 67 -5.22 3.60 -13.00
CA ASN A 67 -5.84 2.32 -13.27
C ASN A 67 -6.71 2.45 -14.55
N TYR A 68 -6.68 1.45 -15.41
CA TYR A 68 -7.49 1.48 -16.65
C TYR A 68 -8.99 1.63 -16.37
N TYR A 69 -9.49 1.06 -15.29
CA TYR A 69 -10.88 1.20 -14.90
C TYR A 69 -11.24 2.65 -14.59
N ASP A 70 -10.36 3.36 -13.89
CA ASP A 70 -10.58 4.75 -13.49
C ASP A 70 -10.62 5.72 -14.69
N LEU A 71 -9.93 5.35 -15.79
CA LEU A 71 -9.89 6.14 -17.03
C LEU A 71 -11.11 5.96 -17.92
N VAL A 72 -11.81 4.83 -17.80
CA VAL A 72 -13.01 4.58 -18.63
C VAL A 72 -14.13 5.51 -18.17
N PRO A 73 -14.79 6.27 -19.08
CA PRO A 73 -15.89 7.17 -18.73
C PRO A 73 -17.19 6.38 -18.46
N TYR A 74 -17.19 5.58 -17.40
CA TYR A 74 -18.36 4.85 -16.94
C TYR A 74 -19.22 5.71 -16.00
N GLN A 75 -20.47 5.32 -15.85
CA GLN A 75 -21.43 5.86 -14.89
C GLN A 75 -22.14 4.68 -14.24
N GLU A 76 -22.11 4.63 -12.92
CA GLU A 76 -22.83 3.65 -12.11
C GLU A 76 -23.69 4.40 -11.10
N TYR A 77 -25.01 4.29 -11.26
CA TYR A 77 -25.98 5.01 -10.43
C TYR A 77 -26.75 4.03 -9.55
N VAL A 78 -26.79 4.32 -8.25
CA VAL A 78 -27.59 3.59 -7.26
C VAL A 78 -28.74 4.49 -6.84
N GLU A 79 -29.94 4.22 -7.39
CA GLU A 79 -31.14 5.06 -7.20
C GLU A 79 -31.61 5.13 -5.74
N GLU A 80 -31.43 4.03 -4.97
CA GLU A 80 -31.88 3.96 -3.57
C GLU A 80 -31.12 4.94 -2.66
N ASP A 81 -29.86 5.25 -3.00
CA ASP A 81 -28.96 6.05 -2.18
C ASP A 81 -28.61 7.42 -2.82
N ASP A 82 -29.12 7.71 -4.02
CA ASP A 82 -28.75 8.86 -4.85
C ASP A 82 -27.22 8.96 -5.07
N GLU A 83 -26.56 7.81 -5.20
CA GLU A 83 -25.11 7.71 -5.40
C GLU A 83 -24.75 7.50 -6.87
N LEU A 84 -23.76 8.26 -7.37
CA LEU A 84 -23.23 8.17 -8.71
C LEU A 84 -21.71 7.99 -8.72
N SER A 85 -21.26 6.82 -9.16
CA SER A 85 -19.85 6.55 -9.37
C SER A 85 -19.44 6.82 -10.81
N LEU A 86 -18.37 7.59 -10.99
CA LEU A 86 -17.87 8.03 -12.30
C LEU A 86 -16.40 7.62 -12.50
N GLY A 87 -16.09 7.21 -13.71
CA GLY A 87 -14.69 7.22 -14.17
C GLY A 87 -14.24 8.63 -14.55
N ASN A 88 -12.92 8.83 -14.65
CA ASN A 88 -12.32 10.11 -15.04
C ASN A 88 -11.27 9.92 -16.13
N SER A 89 -11.67 10.20 -17.35
CA SER A 89 -10.80 10.07 -18.52
C SER A 89 -9.72 11.15 -18.63
N LEU A 90 -9.73 12.13 -17.73
CA LEU A 90 -8.76 13.23 -17.71
C LEU A 90 -7.65 13.04 -16.66
N LEU A 91 -7.52 11.83 -16.09
CA LEU A 91 -6.48 11.56 -15.09
C LEU A 91 -5.10 11.58 -15.72
N ASP A 92 -4.25 12.43 -15.18
CA ASP A 92 -2.81 12.45 -15.45
C ASP A 92 -2.08 11.32 -14.71
N PRO A 93 -0.99 10.78 -15.27
CA PRO A 93 -0.14 9.83 -14.53
C PRO A 93 0.60 10.53 -13.39
N MET A 94 0.62 9.90 -12.22
CA MET A 94 1.39 10.35 -11.07
C MET A 94 2.89 10.25 -11.35
N ARG A 95 3.64 11.30 -11.04
CA ARG A 95 5.11 11.36 -11.13
C ARG A 95 5.72 11.47 -9.74
N ALA A 96 6.77 10.70 -9.49
CA ALA A 96 7.45 10.73 -8.21
C ALA A 96 8.95 11.01 -8.35
N LEU A 97 9.45 11.94 -7.54
CA LEU A 97 10.87 12.09 -7.22
C LEU A 97 11.12 11.38 -5.90
N ASN A 98 12.10 10.48 -5.87
CA ASN A 98 12.49 9.73 -4.69
C ASN A 98 13.94 10.02 -4.33
N LEU A 99 14.19 10.28 -3.05
CA LEU A 99 15.51 10.44 -2.44
C LEU A 99 15.62 9.45 -1.29
N ASP A 100 16.63 8.61 -1.30
CA ASP A 100 16.89 7.64 -0.24
C ASP A 100 18.33 7.71 0.23
N LEU A 101 18.54 7.61 1.53
CA LEU A 101 19.85 7.47 2.16
C LEU A 101 19.80 6.29 3.11
N ASN A 102 20.53 5.23 2.79
CA ASN A 102 20.52 3.98 3.53
C ASN A 102 21.92 3.62 4.04
N PHE A 103 22.00 3.26 5.32
CA PHE A 103 23.16 2.64 5.94
C PHE A 103 22.87 1.16 6.19
N GLU A 104 23.81 0.29 5.86
CA GLU A 104 23.77 -1.15 6.12
C GLU A 104 25.09 -1.61 6.74
N SER A 105 24.97 -2.48 7.75
CA SER A 105 26.13 -3.11 8.36
C SER A 105 25.86 -4.58 8.65
N TYR A 106 26.75 -5.43 8.17
CA TYR A 106 26.70 -6.88 8.31
C TYR A 106 27.65 -7.33 9.39
N PHE A 107 27.21 -8.20 10.27
CA PHE A 107 28.04 -8.74 11.36
C PHE A 107 28.41 -10.20 11.08
N SER A 108 29.60 -10.61 11.52
CA SER A 108 30.15 -11.94 11.28
C SER A 108 29.30 -13.10 11.83
N ASN A 109 28.41 -12.85 12.79
CA ASN A 109 27.53 -13.85 13.39
C ASN A 109 26.09 -13.69 12.92
N ILE A 110 25.85 -13.81 11.60
CA ILE A 110 24.52 -13.72 10.99
C ILE A 110 23.75 -12.55 11.57
N GLY A 111 24.09 -11.34 11.15
CA GLY A 111 23.42 -10.15 11.60
C GLY A 111 23.45 -9.04 10.56
N LEU A 112 22.37 -8.27 10.49
CA LEU A 112 22.23 -7.08 9.69
C LEU A 112 21.58 -6.01 10.55
N VAL A 113 22.18 -4.81 10.53
CA VAL A 113 21.52 -3.57 10.94
C VAL A 113 21.42 -2.68 9.72
N SER A 114 20.24 -2.18 9.44
CA SER A 114 20.03 -1.14 8.44
C SER A 114 19.22 0.01 9.02
N ALA A 115 19.54 1.22 8.54
CA ALA A 115 18.77 2.43 8.83
C ALA A 115 18.70 3.26 7.56
N GLY A 116 17.50 3.70 7.22
CA GLY A 116 17.21 4.48 6.03
C GLY A 116 16.42 5.74 6.35
N LEU A 117 16.71 6.80 5.60
CA LEU A 117 15.86 8.00 5.49
C LEU A 117 15.35 8.06 4.07
N PHE A 118 14.10 8.40 3.89
CA PHE A 118 13.52 8.58 2.56
C PHE A 118 12.67 9.84 2.49
N TYR A 119 12.69 10.45 1.31
CA TYR A 119 11.81 11.54 0.94
C TYR A 119 11.25 11.28 -0.45
N LYS A 120 9.93 11.41 -0.59
CA LYS A 120 9.25 11.30 -1.88
C LYS A 120 8.41 12.55 -2.11
N LYS A 121 8.48 13.09 -3.31
CA LYS A 121 7.57 14.13 -3.79
C LYS A 121 6.76 13.55 -4.94
N LEU A 122 5.45 13.51 -4.77
CA LEU A 122 4.49 13.05 -5.77
C LEU A 122 3.83 14.27 -6.40
N ASN A 123 3.69 14.27 -7.72
CA ASN A 123 2.88 15.23 -8.45
C ASN A 123 1.74 14.45 -9.11
N ASP A 124 0.58 15.07 -9.21
CA ASP A 124 -0.61 14.51 -9.85
C ASP A 124 -1.03 13.17 -9.21
N PHE A 125 -0.89 13.03 -7.86
CA PHE A 125 -1.32 11.82 -7.18
C PHE A 125 -2.82 11.60 -7.35
N ILE A 126 -3.24 10.34 -7.52
CA ILE A 126 -4.63 9.98 -7.75
C ILE A 126 -5.25 9.54 -6.43
N TYR A 127 -6.44 10.06 -6.13
CA TYR A 127 -7.23 9.71 -4.96
C TYR A 127 -8.72 9.65 -5.31
N ASN A 128 -9.48 8.83 -4.62
CA ASN A 128 -10.93 8.83 -4.70
C ASN A 128 -11.49 9.90 -3.79
N THR A 129 -12.46 10.64 -4.30
CA THR A 129 -13.17 11.66 -3.55
C THR A 129 -14.66 11.54 -3.75
N GLU A 130 -15.40 11.86 -2.70
CA GLU A 130 -16.86 11.96 -2.67
C GLU A 130 -17.25 13.43 -2.53
N PHE A 131 -18.20 13.89 -3.33
CA PHE A 131 -18.75 15.25 -3.25
C PHE A 131 -20.23 15.27 -3.60
N GLU A 132 -20.95 16.27 -3.07
CA GLU A 132 -22.37 16.50 -3.38
C GLU A 132 -22.48 17.40 -4.63
N GLY A 133 -23.35 17.03 -5.58
CA GLY A 133 -23.52 17.80 -6.80
C GLY A 133 -24.65 17.30 -7.71
N THR A 134 -24.85 17.99 -8.84
CA THR A 134 -25.81 17.56 -9.87
C THR A 134 -25.06 17.04 -11.10
N TYR A 135 -25.62 16.07 -11.76
CA TYR A 135 -25.05 15.49 -12.98
C TYR A 135 -26.09 15.42 -14.10
N THR A 136 -25.64 15.70 -15.34
CA THR A 136 -26.54 15.73 -16.51
C THR A 136 -27.17 14.36 -16.75
N GLY A 137 -28.49 14.32 -16.83
CA GLY A 137 -29.26 13.08 -17.00
C GLY A 137 -29.90 12.54 -15.72
N TYR A 138 -29.56 13.12 -14.58
CA TYR A 138 -30.12 12.76 -13.27
C TYR A 138 -30.86 13.94 -12.65
N THR A 139 -31.84 13.67 -11.78
CA THR A 139 -32.63 14.69 -11.10
C THR A 139 -32.28 14.74 -9.63
N GLY A 140 -32.03 15.94 -9.09
CA GLY A 140 -31.71 16.14 -7.69
C GLY A 140 -30.22 16.33 -7.43
N GLU A 141 -29.87 16.39 -6.17
CA GLU A 141 -28.50 16.41 -5.66
C GLU A 141 -28.03 14.99 -5.43
N LEU A 142 -26.86 14.65 -5.96
CA LEU A 142 -26.29 13.30 -5.91
C LEU A 142 -25.03 13.31 -5.05
N THR A 143 -24.75 12.20 -4.39
CA THR A 143 -23.43 11.89 -3.86
C THR A 143 -22.59 11.29 -4.98
N ILE A 144 -21.59 12.05 -5.47
CA ILE A 144 -20.76 11.65 -6.62
C ILE A 144 -19.39 11.19 -6.11
N THR A 145 -19.01 9.96 -6.46
CA THR A 145 -17.68 9.40 -6.22
C THR A 145 -16.89 9.34 -7.52
N GLN A 146 -15.69 9.93 -7.53
CA GLN A 146 -14.84 9.98 -8.72
C GLN A 146 -13.36 9.99 -8.36
N PRO A 147 -12.48 9.25 -9.08
CA PRO A 147 -11.03 9.41 -8.97
C PRO A 147 -10.59 10.77 -9.55
N GLN A 148 -9.71 11.47 -8.83
CA GLN A 148 -9.18 12.78 -9.22
C GLN A 148 -7.66 12.85 -9.00
N ASN A 149 -7.00 13.79 -9.71
CA ASN A 149 -5.63 14.13 -9.41
C ASN A 149 -5.58 15.21 -8.33
N GLY A 150 -4.83 14.97 -7.26
CA GLY A 150 -4.38 16.02 -6.35
C GLY A 150 -3.18 16.77 -6.94
N ALA A 151 -2.84 17.95 -6.41
CA ALA A 151 -1.72 18.73 -6.93
C ALA A 151 -0.37 18.07 -6.58
N ASN A 152 -0.04 17.99 -5.30
CA ASN A 152 1.21 17.44 -4.81
C ASN A 152 0.99 16.62 -3.55
N ALA A 153 1.87 15.63 -3.33
CA ALA A 153 2.02 14.99 -2.04
C ALA A 153 3.50 14.87 -1.67
N SER A 154 3.81 14.93 -0.41
CA SER A 154 5.13 14.66 0.12
C SER A 154 5.07 13.54 1.15
N VAL A 155 6.09 12.69 1.14
CA VAL A 155 6.27 11.61 2.11
C VAL A 155 7.69 11.72 2.64
N PHE A 156 7.84 11.95 3.93
CA PHE A 156 9.13 11.91 4.61
C PHE A 156 9.09 10.81 5.66
N GLY A 157 10.14 10.00 5.73
CA GLY A 157 10.16 8.93 6.72
C GLY A 157 11.53 8.36 6.96
N PHE A 158 11.54 7.41 7.90
CA PHE A 158 12.70 6.60 8.17
C PHE A 158 12.30 5.14 8.40
N GLU A 159 13.26 4.27 8.15
CA GLU A 159 13.13 2.84 8.38
C GLU A 159 14.35 2.30 9.11
N VAL A 160 14.15 1.35 10.00
CA VAL A 160 15.21 0.64 10.67
C VAL A 160 14.93 -0.86 10.65
N ALA A 161 15.94 -1.67 10.42
CA ALA A 161 15.82 -3.11 10.51
C ALA A 161 17.02 -3.71 11.27
N LEU A 162 16.71 -4.70 12.08
CA LEU A 162 17.69 -5.50 12.81
C LEU A 162 17.37 -6.98 12.55
N GLN A 163 18.35 -7.69 12.04
CA GLN A 163 18.35 -9.15 12.02
C GLN A 163 19.59 -9.64 12.75
N ARG A 164 19.42 -10.48 13.77
CA ARG A 164 20.55 -10.97 14.56
C ARG A 164 20.23 -12.32 15.19
N GLN A 165 21.22 -13.20 15.19
CA GLN A 165 21.24 -14.36 16.08
C GLN A 165 21.64 -13.89 17.49
N ILE A 166 20.69 -13.90 18.43
CA ILE A 166 20.92 -13.41 19.81
C ILE A 166 21.46 -14.48 20.74
N LEU A 167 21.12 -15.76 20.46
CA LEU A 167 21.68 -16.95 21.13
C LEU A 167 21.97 -18.01 20.06
N LYS A 168 22.67 -19.10 20.43
CA LYS A 168 23.09 -20.15 19.49
C LYS A 168 22.01 -20.62 18.51
N ASN A 169 20.75 -20.67 18.94
CA ASN A 169 19.63 -21.18 18.15
C ASN A 169 18.47 -20.19 18.11
N LEU A 170 18.65 -18.98 18.59
CA LEU A 170 17.58 -17.99 18.67
C LEU A 170 17.92 -16.76 17.82
N GLY A 171 17.15 -16.57 16.76
CA GLY A 171 17.18 -15.40 15.87
C GLY A 171 16.14 -14.38 16.26
N LEU A 172 16.46 -13.11 16.06
CA LEU A 172 15.58 -11.96 16.21
C LEU A 172 15.55 -11.21 14.88
N TYR A 173 14.36 -10.86 14.41
CA TYR A 173 14.14 -9.94 13.31
C TYR A 173 13.18 -8.83 13.77
N LEU A 174 13.58 -7.59 13.56
CA LEU A 174 12.76 -6.41 13.83
C LEU A 174 12.85 -5.48 12.62
N ASN A 175 11.74 -4.89 12.22
CA ASN A 175 11.75 -3.70 11.40
C ASN A 175 10.67 -2.71 11.85
N TYR A 176 10.94 -1.45 11.61
CA TYR A 176 10.03 -0.37 11.88
C TYR A 176 10.18 0.69 10.80
N THR A 177 9.03 1.15 10.29
CA THR A 177 8.95 2.24 9.33
C THR A 177 8.03 3.32 9.90
N TYR A 178 8.50 4.56 9.83
CA TYR A 178 7.71 5.77 10.09
C TYR A 178 7.61 6.55 8.79
N ALA A 179 6.40 6.99 8.44
CA ALA A 179 6.13 7.82 7.27
C ALA A 179 5.17 8.96 7.64
N ASP A 180 5.63 10.20 7.51
CA ASP A 180 4.81 11.39 7.63
C ASP A 180 4.46 11.87 6.23
N THR A 181 3.17 12.13 5.98
CA THR A 181 2.65 12.49 4.67
C THR A 181 1.89 13.79 4.73
N ASP A 182 1.94 14.55 3.63
CA ASP A 182 1.21 15.80 3.48
C ASP A 182 0.80 15.97 2.01
N THR A 183 -0.46 16.30 1.75
CA THR A 183 -1.02 16.43 0.41
C THR A 183 -1.60 17.81 0.18
N GLU A 184 -1.57 18.27 -1.08
CA GLU A 184 -2.15 19.52 -1.55
C GLU A 184 -3.12 19.25 -2.70
N GLY A 185 -4.11 20.13 -2.90
CA GLY A 185 -5.06 20.04 -4.01
C GLY A 185 -6.11 18.94 -3.86
N VAL A 186 -6.36 18.51 -2.63
CA VAL A 186 -7.52 17.69 -2.26
C VAL A 186 -8.71 18.62 -2.03
N LEU A 187 -9.91 18.19 -2.43
CA LEU A 187 -11.14 18.98 -2.27
C LEU A 187 -11.33 19.43 -0.82
N ASP A 188 -11.57 20.71 -0.67
CA ASP A 188 -11.80 21.53 0.55
C ASP A 188 -11.64 20.82 1.91
N ARG A 189 -10.38 20.62 2.30
CA ARG A 189 -9.98 20.00 3.58
C ARG A 189 -9.26 20.99 4.48
N SER A 190 -9.77 22.24 4.51
CA SER A 190 -9.26 23.30 5.39
C SER A 190 -9.43 23.02 6.89
N ASP A 191 -10.13 21.94 7.24
CA ASP A 191 -10.29 21.42 8.60
C ASP A 191 -9.00 20.73 9.14
N LEU A 192 -8.06 20.36 8.26
CA LEU A 192 -6.82 19.68 8.62
C LEU A 192 -5.61 20.61 8.44
N ASP A 193 -4.73 20.66 9.44
CA ASP A 193 -3.43 21.35 9.34
C ASP A 193 -2.49 20.66 8.32
N LYS A 194 -2.58 19.35 8.23
CA LYS A 194 -1.92 18.49 7.26
C LYS A 194 -2.92 17.46 6.75
N ILE A 195 -3.02 17.34 5.45
CA ILE A 195 -3.89 16.34 4.81
C ILE A 195 -3.06 15.09 4.53
N PRO A 196 -3.31 13.97 5.21
CA PRO A 196 -2.54 12.75 5.00
C PRO A 196 -2.79 12.17 3.60
N LEU A 197 -1.80 11.45 3.04
CA LEU A 197 -1.98 10.72 1.80
C LEU A 197 -2.87 9.48 2.08
N PRO A 198 -4.00 9.30 1.37
CA PRO A 198 -4.84 8.12 1.53
C PRO A 198 -4.07 6.81 1.33
N GLY A 199 -4.40 5.79 2.11
CA GLY A 199 -3.73 4.50 2.06
C GLY A 199 -2.34 4.44 2.73
N ALA A 200 -1.86 5.55 3.33
CA ALA A 200 -0.52 5.62 3.91
C ALA A 200 -0.55 5.52 5.45
N ALA A 201 -0.19 4.37 5.97
CA ALA A 201 -0.04 4.18 7.42
C ALA A 201 1.20 4.91 7.95
N LYS A 202 1.06 5.61 9.09
CA LYS A 202 2.13 6.39 9.71
C LYS A 202 3.21 5.50 10.32
N ASN A 203 2.83 4.42 10.99
CA ASN A 203 3.72 3.48 11.64
C ASN A 203 3.44 2.05 11.15
N THR A 204 4.52 1.34 10.82
CA THR A 204 4.48 -0.09 10.52
C THR A 204 5.60 -0.77 11.30
N PHE A 205 5.27 -1.84 12.02
CA PHE A 205 6.22 -2.56 12.84
C PHE A 205 6.09 -4.07 12.62
N ASN A 206 7.23 -4.76 12.46
CA ASN A 206 7.27 -6.21 12.39
C ASN A 206 8.35 -6.74 13.32
N ALA A 207 8.02 -7.78 14.09
CA ALA A 207 8.92 -8.48 14.97
C ALA A 207 8.78 -9.99 14.80
N SER A 208 9.90 -10.71 14.76
CA SER A 208 9.89 -12.18 14.79
C SER A 208 11.00 -12.70 15.70
N LEU A 209 10.67 -13.75 16.44
CA LEU A 209 11.60 -14.61 17.14
C LEU A 209 11.60 -15.98 16.47
N ASP A 210 12.77 -16.48 16.12
CA ASP A 210 12.97 -17.73 15.42
C ASP A 210 13.92 -18.63 16.22
N TYR A 211 13.42 -19.75 16.73
CA TYR A 211 14.21 -20.76 17.39
C TYR A 211 14.44 -21.95 16.48
N GLU A 212 15.68 -22.16 16.06
CA GLU A 212 16.04 -23.17 15.08
C GLU A 212 17.14 -24.09 15.59
N THR A 213 16.91 -25.40 15.42
CA THR A 213 17.87 -26.48 15.64
C THR A 213 17.87 -27.39 14.42
N ASP A 214 18.79 -28.39 14.37
CA ASP A 214 18.83 -29.40 13.30
C ASP A 214 17.49 -30.19 13.14
N LYS A 215 16.68 -30.25 14.19
CA LYS A 215 15.45 -31.05 14.21
C LYS A 215 14.16 -30.23 14.35
N PHE A 216 14.27 -29.01 14.81
CA PHE A 216 13.12 -28.26 15.28
C PHE A 216 13.25 -26.80 14.90
N ASN A 217 12.21 -26.21 14.33
CA ASN A 217 12.09 -24.77 14.08
C ASN A 217 10.76 -24.28 14.62
N VAL A 218 10.79 -23.14 15.34
CA VAL A 218 9.59 -22.39 15.73
C VAL A 218 9.84 -20.92 15.48
N ARG A 219 8.89 -20.28 14.80
CA ARG A 219 8.86 -18.83 14.59
C ARG A 219 7.59 -18.24 15.13
N VAL A 220 7.73 -17.19 15.93
CA VAL A 220 6.63 -16.32 16.37
C VAL A 220 6.82 -14.99 15.71
N SER A 221 5.79 -14.48 15.03
CA SER A 221 5.83 -13.21 14.30
C SER A 221 4.65 -12.32 14.72
N TYR A 222 4.93 -11.04 14.91
CA TYR A 222 3.93 -10.01 15.15
C TYR A 222 4.10 -8.92 14.10
N ASN A 223 3.00 -8.56 13.44
CA ASN A 223 2.94 -7.51 12.43
C ASN A 223 1.91 -6.48 12.87
N TYR A 224 2.29 -5.21 12.83
CA TYR A 224 1.43 -4.09 13.20
C TYR A 224 1.47 -3.02 12.11
N THR A 225 0.30 -2.45 11.83
CA THR A 225 0.14 -1.30 10.93
C THR A 225 -0.85 -0.33 11.57
N ASP A 226 -0.51 0.96 11.63
CA ASP A 226 -1.42 2.01 12.07
C ASP A 226 -2.65 2.07 11.16
N GLY A 227 -3.76 2.59 11.72
CA GLY A 227 -4.89 3.02 10.93
C GLY A 227 -4.53 4.22 10.03
N TYR A 228 -5.27 4.38 8.93
CA TYR A 228 -5.07 5.45 7.98
C TYR A 228 -6.39 5.87 7.32
N ILE A 229 -6.41 7.08 6.77
CA ILE A 229 -7.49 7.50 5.86
C ILE A 229 -7.41 6.64 4.60
N ASP A 230 -8.52 5.98 4.27
CA ASP A 230 -8.67 5.16 3.06
C ASP A 230 -9.25 6.01 1.92
N GLU A 231 -10.32 6.75 2.21
CA GLU A 231 -10.95 7.67 1.26
C GLU A 231 -11.44 8.94 1.96
N PHE A 232 -11.38 10.06 1.22
CA PHE A 232 -11.97 11.30 1.67
C PHE A 232 -13.46 11.35 1.31
N GLY A 233 -14.32 11.53 2.32
CA GLY A 233 -15.72 11.83 2.12
C GLY A 233 -15.97 13.31 1.80
N SER A 234 -17.22 13.65 1.47
CA SER A 234 -17.66 15.02 1.20
C SER A 234 -17.50 15.98 2.41
N LYS A 235 -17.29 15.45 3.59
CA LYS A 235 -16.99 16.16 4.85
C LYS A 235 -16.23 15.24 5.81
N PRO A 236 -15.49 15.81 6.80
CA PRO A 236 -14.66 15.05 7.74
C PRO A 236 -15.38 13.90 8.45
N THR A 237 -16.66 14.08 8.74
CA THR A 237 -17.49 13.04 9.38
C THR A 237 -17.84 11.88 8.46
N ARG A 238 -17.57 11.99 7.15
CA ARG A 238 -17.77 10.96 6.14
C ARG A 238 -16.47 10.35 5.63
N ASP A 239 -15.30 10.78 6.14
CA ASP A 239 -14.03 10.16 5.80
C ASP A 239 -14.05 8.69 6.19
N ARG A 240 -13.60 7.84 5.28
CA ARG A 240 -13.42 6.41 5.54
C ARG A 240 -12.01 6.16 6.07
N TYR A 241 -11.94 5.49 7.20
CA TYR A 241 -10.70 5.06 7.82
C TYR A 241 -10.60 3.54 7.79
N TYR A 242 -9.43 3.03 7.49
CA TYR A 242 -9.04 1.66 7.76
C TYR A 242 -8.38 1.62 9.12
N ASP A 243 -8.89 0.75 10.01
CA ASP A 243 -8.42 0.70 11.40
C ASP A 243 -7.05 0.04 11.52
N SER A 244 -6.38 0.31 12.64
CA SER A 244 -5.09 -0.30 12.95
C SER A 244 -5.20 -1.83 13.06
N GLN A 245 -4.13 -2.52 12.66
CA GLN A 245 -4.10 -3.97 12.61
C GLN A 245 -2.88 -4.53 13.32
N GLY A 246 -3.10 -5.61 14.10
CA GLY A 246 -2.04 -6.34 14.79
C GLY A 246 -2.24 -7.85 14.69
N PHE A 247 -1.39 -8.52 13.90
CA PHE A 247 -1.46 -9.97 13.68
C PHE A 247 -0.34 -10.69 14.41
N LEU A 248 -0.69 -11.73 15.19
CA LEU A 248 0.25 -12.66 15.81
C LEU A 248 0.15 -14.02 15.12
N ASP A 249 1.27 -14.49 14.59
CA ASP A 249 1.39 -15.75 13.89
C ASP A 249 2.45 -16.65 14.54
N ILE A 250 2.22 -17.96 14.52
CA ILE A 250 3.18 -18.97 14.96
C ILE A 250 3.33 -20.04 13.88
N ASN A 251 4.58 -20.37 13.55
CA ASN A 251 4.93 -21.47 12.66
C ASN A 251 5.87 -22.40 13.40
N ALA A 252 5.64 -23.71 13.29
CA ALA A 252 6.49 -24.73 13.90
C ALA A 252 6.72 -25.90 12.93
N SER A 253 7.92 -26.46 12.95
CA SER A 253 8.21 -27.69 12.23
C SER A 253 9.18 -28.58 12.99
N VAL A 254 9.07 -29.90 12.77
CA VAL A 254 9.97 -30.90 13.34
C VAL A 254 10.38 -31.90 12.28
N SER A 255 11.69 -32.11 12.11
CA SER A 255 12.28 -33.11 11.25
C SER A 255 12.34 -34.46 12.02
N LEU A 256 11.43 -35.37 11.69
CA LEU A 256 11.42 -36.72 12.28
C LEU A 256 12.49 -37.63 11.68
N SER A 257 12.81 -37.41 10.42
CA SER A 257 13.92 -38.05 9.72
C SER A 257 14.48 -37.11 8.63
N LYS A 258 15.51 -37.54 7.90
CA LYS A 258 16.05 -36.76 6.78
C LYS A 258 15.03 -36.45 5.68
N ASN A 259 13.99 -37.30 5.57
CA ASN A 259 12.99 -37.24 4.51
C ASN A 259 11.59 -36.89 5.02
N LEU A 260 11.39 -36.73 6.33
CA LEU A 260 10.05 -36.57 6.91
C LEU A 260 10.04 -35.37 7.86
N ILE A 261 9.24 -34.34 7.52
CA ILE A 261 9.02 -33.13 8.31
C ILE A 261 7.52 -33.01 8.62
N LEU A 262 7.19 -32.84 9.89
CA LEU A 262 5.87 -32.37 10.30
C LEU A 262 5.91 -30.85 10.48
N TYR A 263 4.84 -30.16 10.11
CA TYR A 263 4.70 -28.74 10.33
C TYR A 263 3.30 -28.37 10.81
N ALA A 264 3.22 -27.25 11.52
CA ALA A 264 1.97 -26.63 11.94
C ALA A 264 2.11 -25.11 11.88
N GLU A 265 1.02 -24.45 11.53
CA GLU A 265 0.89 -22.99 11.49
C GLU A 265 -0.36 -22.57 12.23
N ALA A 266 -0.27 -21.46 12.95
CA ALA A 266 -1.40 -20.77 13.54
C ALA A 266 -1.27 -19.30 13.13
N LYS A 267 -2.24 -18.80 12.36
CA LYS A 267 -2.28 -17.41 11.85
C LYS A 267 -3.40 -16.63 12.50
N ASN A 268 -3.17 -15.34 12.67
CA ASN A 268 -4.10 -14.40 13.28
C ASN A 268 -4.58 -14.86 14.67
N LEU A 269 -3.63 -15.18 15.57
CA LEU A 269 -3.94 -15.59 16.96
C LEU A 269 -4.56 -14.45 17.79
N THR A 270 -4.37 -13.21 17.37
CA THR A 270 -5.04 -12.03 17.95
C THR A 270 -6.52 -11.96 17.60
N ASN A 271 -6.98 -12.78 16.63
CA ASN A 271 -8.32 -12.69 16.05
C ASN A 271 -8.65 -11.26 15.58
N GLN A 272 -7.64 -10.60 14.96
CA GLN A 272 -7.76 -9.24 14.44
C GLN A 272 -8.85 -9.20 13.38
N ALA A 273 -9.80 -8.29 13.52
CA ALA A 273 -10.78 -7.97 12.49
C ALA A 273 -10.19 -7.02 11.45
N LEU A 274 -10.69 -7.10 10.21
CA LEU A 274 -10.53 -6.05 9.22
C LEU A 274 -11.69 -5.07 9.38
N ARG A 275 -11.41 -3.83 9.71
CA ARG A 275 -12.44 -2.88 10.09
C ARG A 275 -12.27 -1.54 9.37
N TYR A 276 -13.39 -1.05 8.83
CA TYR A 276 -13.55 0.30 8.33
C TYR A 276 -14.52 1.07 9.21
N TYR A 277 -14.22 2.33 9.49
CA TYR A 277 -15.11 3.23 10.21
C TYR A 277 -15.18 4.59 9.51
N GLN A 278 -16.23 5.36 9.80
CA GLN A 278 -16.50 6.64 9.17
C GLN A 278 -16.36 7.77 10.19
N GLY A 279 -15.45 8.70 9.92
CA GLY A 279 -15.17 9.85 10.78
C GLY A 279 -14.57 9.50 12.13
N GLU A 280 -15.33 8.81 12.98
CA GLU A 280 -14.93 8.40 14.32
C GLU A 280 -15.03 6.87 14.47
N GLU A 281 -14.11 6.26 15.25
CA GLU A 281 -14.00 4.81 15.43
C GLU A 281 -15.29 4.09 15.84
N GLN A 282 -16.23 4.80 16.50
CA GLN A 282 -17.51 4.23 16.91
C GLN A 282 -18.49 4.02 15.77
N TYR A 283 -18.29 4.68 14.62
CA TYR A 283 -19.16 4.56 13.44
C TYR A 283 -18.59 3.53 12.46
N VAL A 284 -18.75 2.26 12.84
CA VAL A 284 -18.25 1.13 12.03
C VAL A 284 -19.06 1.00 10.75
N MET A 285 -18.39 1.06 9.60
CA MET A 285 -18.97 0.81 8.28
C MET A 285 -18.94 -0.67 7.93
N GLN A 286 -17.80 -1.31 8.19
CA GLN A 286 -17.57 -2.71 7.86
C GLN A 286 -16.62 -3.33 8.88
N GLU A 287 -16.95 -4.53 9.35
CA GLU A 287 -16.08 -5.30 10.25
C GLU A 287 -16.14 -6.78 9.87
N GLU A 288 -14.98 -7.34 9.52
CA GLU A 288 -14.86 -8.70 9.04
C GLU A 288 -13.95 -9.53 9.93
N PHE A 289 -14.49 -10.58 10.53
CA PHE A 289 -13.76 -11.54 11.34
C PHE A 289 -13.46 -12.82 10.53
N TYR A 290 -12.23 -12.96 10.07
CA TYR A 290 -11.77 -14.20 9.42
C TYR A 290 -11.33 -15.26 10.41
N GLY A 291 -11.19 -14.89 11.70
CA GLY A 291 -10.79 -15.80 12.77
C GLY A 291 -9.33 -16.22 12.72
N SER A 292 -8.92 -16.99 13.71
CA SER A 292 -7.62 -17.66 13.70
C SER A 292 -7.64 -18.89 12.78
N ARG A 293 -6.62 -19.02 11.96
CA ARG A 293 -6.48 -20.15 11.02
C ARG A 293 -5.37 -21.08 11.46
N TYR A 294 -5.67 -22.39 11.53
CA TYR A 294 -4.73 -23.43 11.88
C TYR A 294 -4.51 -24.38 10.70
N THR A 295 -3.24 -24.67 10.41
CA THR A 295 -2.84 -25.60 9.35
C THR A 295 -1.84 -26.59 9.94
N ALA A 296 -1.96 -27.87 9.62
CA ALA A 296 -0.96 -28.87 9.94
C ALA A 296 -0.74 -29.78 8.72
N GLY A 297 0.48 -30.23 8.53
CA GLY A 297 0.81 -31.08 7.41
C GLY A 297 2.10 -31.86 7.56
N ILE A 298 2.34 -32.70 6.57
CA ILE A 298 3.49 -33.57 6.47
C ILE A 298 4.18 -33.29 5.14
N LYS A 299 5.48 -33.06 5.18
CA LYS A 299 6.33 -32.98 3.99
C LYS A 299 7.22 -34.22 3.95
N PHE A 300 7.17 -34.94 2.84
CA PHE A 300 7.97 -36.15 2.60
C PHE A 300 8.75 -36.01 1.29
N ASP A 301 10.09 -36.09 1.38
CA ASP A 301 10.98 -36.07 0.22
C ASP A 301 11.28 -37.48 -0.26
N LEU A 302 10.80 -37.83 -1.47
CA LEU A 302 10.94 -39.16 -2.05
C LEU A 302 12.35 -39.47 -2.57
N PHE A 303 13.12 -38.45 -2.93
CA PHE A 303 14.43 -38.55 -3.58
C PHE A 303 15.45 -37.62 -2.93
N LYS A 304 16.08 -38.10 -1.86
CA LYS A 304 17.23 -37.39 -1.27
C LYS A 304 18.33 -38.40 -0.95
#